data_aeb526c4e340eb4b59115f6c979471ae
#
_entry.id   aeb526c4e340eb4b59115f6c979471ae
#
_cell.length_a   1.000
_cell.length_b   1.000
_cell.length_c   1.000
_cell.angle_alpha   90.00
_cell.angle_beta   90.00
_cell.angle_gamma   90.00
#
_symmetry.space_group_name_H-M   'P 1'
#
loop_
_entity.id
_entity.type
_entity.pdbx_description
1 polymer ?
#
loop_
_entity_poly.entity_id
_entity_poly.type
_entity_poly.pdbx_seq_one_letter_code
_entity_poly.pdbx_strand_id
1 'polypeptide(L)'
;CFFLQSYIAFLIIHNQTKNLLFAIIGSLFFLLSPPLINRLSFHLSLFAHWLILMGFYIETKKNLFNKSIYWTALISLSSLIHFYFTIMLLGMFFIFLLSKIKKNYDYKKSFGQIFLILCSLTFTMFVIGYFNVPFTDALAYGYGNFALDISSIFSQSSSTVAGKINWSLVIPNTKILGQESFAYLGLGGIFLLVFLIVIFISNYNIFIKNKKFVPYFLIILIFSIVALSNKIHLFGSQIFSFELPNIIYGPLS
;
A
#
# COMPACT_ATOMS: atom_id res chain seq x y z
N CYS A 1 -5.82 14.41 -6.17
CA CYS A 1 -5.51 12.96 -5.99
C CYS A 1 -6.11 12.09 -7.09
N PHE A 2 -7.39 12.19 -7.47
CA PHE A 2 -8.02 11.38 -8.54
C PHE A 2 -7.25 11.40 -9.85
N PHE A 3 -6.90 12.58 -10.33
CA PHE A 3 -6.14 12.72 -11.58
C PHE A 3 -4.79 11.97 -11.49
N LEU A 4 -4.03 12.18 -10.42
CA LEU A 4 -2.74 11.50 -10.24
C LEU A 4 -2.90 9.98 -10.12
N GLN A 5 -3.92 9.50 -9.41
CA GLN A 5 -4.22 8.08 -9.28
C GLN A 5 -4.47 7.43 -10.63
N SER A 6 -5.37 8.00 -11.42
CA SER A 6 -5.70 7.52 -12.76
C SER A 6 -4.53 7.64 -13.73
N TYR A 7 -3.85 8.78 -13.75
CA TYR A 7 -2.75 9.04 -14.66
C TYR A 7 -1.55 8.11 -14.44
N ILE A 8 -1.14 7.91 -13.18
CA ILE A 8 -0.02 7.02 -12.87
C ILE A 8 -0.39 5.56 -13.17
N ALA A 9 -1.61 5.13 -12.82
CA ALA A 9 -2.10 3.80 -13.18
C ALA A 9 -2.09 3.59 -14.69
N PHE A 10 -2.57 4.58 -15.46
CA PHE A 10 -2.51 4.57 -16.92
C PHE A 10 -1.07 4.41 -17.43
N LEU A 11 -0.13 5.21 -16.90
CA LEU A 11 1.28 5.13 -17.32
C LEU A 11 1.89 3.75 -17.04
N ILE A 12 1.61 3.15 -15.88
CA ILE A 12 2.11 1.81 -15.52
C ILE A 12 1.58 0.78 -16.51
N ILE A 13 0.26 0.74 -16.74
CA ILE A 13 -0.39 -0.25 -17.59
C ILE A 13 0.03 -0.06 -19.05
N HIS A 14 0.02 1.17 -19.55
CA HIS A 14 0.44 1.46 -20.92
C HIS A 14 1.91 1.08 -21.18
N ASN A 15 2.80 1.35 -20.22
CA ASN A 15 4.21 0.96 -20.35
C ASN A 15 4.40 -0.57 -20.45
N GLN A 16 3.54 -1.35 -19.79
CA GLN A 16 3.64 -2.81 -19.78
C GLN A 16 2.92 -3.45 -20.98
N THR A 17 1.73 -2.98 -21.34
CA THR A 17 0.87 -3.60 -22.35
C THR A 17 1.04 -3.01 -23.74
N LYS A 18 1.50 -1.75 -23.84
CA LYS A 18 1.54 -0.95 -25.09
C LYS A 18 0.16 -0.79 -25.76
N ASN A 19 -0.90 -1.07 -25.02
CA ASN A 19 -2.27 -0.99 -25.50
C ASN A 19 -3.00 0.16 -24.79
N LEU A 20 -3.52 1.11 -25.57
CA LEU A 20 -4.20 2.29 -25.07
C LEU A 20 -5.51 1.93 -24.37
N LEU A 21 -6.30 1.03 -24.95
CA LEU A 21 -7.60 0.63 -24.41
C LEU A 21 -7.44 -0.05 -23.04
N PHE A 22 -6.51 -1.00 -22.91
CA PHE A 22 -6.22 -1.63 -21.61
C PHE A 22 -5.69 -0.64 -20.59
N ALA A 23 -4.92 0.36 -21.01
CA ALA A 23 -4.42 1.38 -20.08
C ALA A 23 -5.55 2.29 -19.57
N ILE A 24 -6.50 2.68 -20.43
CA ILE A 24 -7.67 3.47 -20.03
C ILE A 24 -8.57 2.66 -19.08
N ILE A 25 -8.99 1.46 -19.47
CA ILE A 25 -9.88 0.61 -18.65
C ILE A 25 -9.22 0.31 -17.30
N GLY A 26 -7.94 -0.07 -17.30
CA GLY A 26 -7.22 -0.37 -16.07
C GLY A 26 -7.05 0.85 -15.16
N SER A 27 -6.83 2.05 -15.72
CA SER A 27 -6.74 3.28 -14.92
C SER A 27 -8.07 3.66 -14.26
N LEU A 28 -9.19 3.45 -14.95
CA LEU A 28 -10.52 3.63 -14.38
C LEU A 28 -10.79 2.65 -13.23
N PHE A 29 -10.32 1.42 -13.35
CA PHE A 29 -10.42 0.42 -12.29
C PHE A 29 -9.73 0.88 -10.99
N PHE A 30 -8.52 1.44 -11.10
CA PHE A 30 -7.80 2.02 -9.95
C PHE A 30 -8.50 3.27 -9.40
N LEU A 31 -9.07 4.09 -10.28
CA LEU A 31 -9.79 5.31 -9.90
C LEU A 31 -11.07 5.01 -9.11
N LEU A 32 -11.82 4.00 -9.55
CA LEU A 32 -13.13 3.63 -8.99
C LEU A 32 -13.03 2.57 -7.89
N SER A 33 -11.83 2.31 -7.36
CA SER A 33 -11.68 1.31 -6.31
C SER A 33 -12.43 1.72 -5.03
N PRO A 34 -13.26 0.82 -4.44
CA PRO A 34 -14.08 1.16 -3.28
C PRO A 34 -13.27 1.67 -2.08
N PRO A 35 -12.09 1.11 -1.72
CA PRO A 35 -11.30 1.64 -0.62
C PRO A 35 -10.84 3.08 -0.84
N LEU A 36 -10.49 3.44 -2.08
CA LEU A 36 -10.09 4.80 -2.40
C LEU A 36 -11.25 5.77 -2.19
N ILE A 37 -12.42 5.44 -2.74
CA ILE A 37 -13.61 6.29 -2.65
C ILE A 37 -14.09 6.42 -1.19
N ASN A 38 -14.02 5.35 -0.42
CA ASN A 38 -14.38 5.38 0.99
C ASN A 38 -13.52 6.36 1.81
N ARG A 39 -12.23 6.49 1.50
CA ARG A 39 -11.31 7.42 2.18
C ARG A 39 -11.64 8.89 1.95
N LEU A 40 -12.36 9.25 0.91
CA LEU A 40 -12.84 10.62 0.68
C LEU A 40 -13.70 11.15 1.82
N SER A 41 -14.46 10.27 2.48
CA SER A 41 -15.42 10.68 3.49
C SER A 41 -14.81 10.91 4.88
N PHE A 42 -13.61 10.32 5.16
CA PHE A 42 -13.08 10.28 6.52
C PHE A 42 -11.64 10.76 6.65
N HIS A 43 -10.77 10.40 5.70
CA HIS A 43 -9.33 10.64 5.80
C HIS A 43 -8.74 11.08 4.47
N LEU A 44 -8.85 12.36 4.16
CA LEU A 44 -8.35 12.93 2.90
C LEU A 44 -6.84 12.72 2.70
N SER A 45 -6.05 12.71 3.77
CA SER A 45 -4.61 12.45 3.69
C SER A 45 -4.32 11.01 3.23
N LEU A 46 -5.13 10.02 3.65
CA LEU A 46 -5.04 8.63 3.23
C LEU A 46 -5.57 8.38 1.81
N PHE A 47 -6.17 9.38 1.18
CA PHE A 47 -6.62 9.30 -0.22
C PHE A 47 -5.47 9.35 -1.24
N ALA A 48 -4.23 9.61 -0.79
CA ALA A 48 -3.07 9.75 -1.67
C ALA A 48 -2.43 8.41 -2.09
N HIS A 49 -3.24 7.38 -2.43
CA HIS A 49 -2.75 6.06 -2.89
C HIS A 49 -1.87 6.13 -4.15
N TRP A 50 -1.98 7.23 -4.93
CA TRP A 50 -1.10 7.48 -6.08
C TRP A 50 0.39 7.48 -5.71
N LEU A 51 0.75 7.75 -4.45
CA LEU A 51 2.13 7.65 -3.95
C LEU A 51 2.66 6.21 -4.09
N ILE A 52 1.85 5.21 -3.71
CA ILE A 52 2.20 3.79 -3.85
C ILE A 52 2.36 3.41 -5.33
N LEU A 53 1.42 3.85 -6.18
CA LEU A 53 1.51 3.62 -7.63
C LEU A 53 2.77 4.26 -8.22
N MET A 54 3.16 5.46 -7.74
CA MET A 54 4.39 6.12 -8.19
C MET A 54 5.64 5.29 -7.84
N GLY A 55 5.68 4.68 -6.65
CA GLY A 55 6.75 3.74 -6.29
C GLY A 55 6.87 2.57 -7.28
N PHE A 56 5.76 1.95 -7.65
CA PHE A 56 5.75 0.92 -8.70
C PHE A 56 6.17 1.48 -10.07
N TYR A 57 5.71 2.68 -10.43
CA TYR A 57 6.10 3.31 -11.69
C TYR A 57 7.61 3.53 -11.78
N ILE A 58 8.24 4.06 -10.74
CA ILE A 58 9.70 4.27 -10.67
C ILE A 58 10.43 2.95 -10.92
N GLU A 59 9.99 1.83 -10.33
CA GLU A 59 10.67 0.55 -10.51
C GLU A 59 10.41 -0.09 -11.88
N THR A 60 9.23 0.04 -12.42
CA THR A 60 8.89 -0.53 -13.73
C THR A 60 9.54 0.21 -14.90
N LYS A 61 9.85 1.50 -14.75
CA LYS A 61 10.48 2.30 -15.79
C LYS A 61 11.97 1.93 -15.95
N LYS A 62 12.36 1.39 -17.11
CA LYS A 62 13.74 0.95 -17.37
C LYS A 62 14.72 2.13 -17.52
N ASN A 63 14.30 3.19 -18.19
CA ASN A 63 15.15 4.31 -18.62
C ASN A 63 15.04 5.54 -17.73
N LEU A 64 14.66 5.39 -16.46
CA LEU A 64 14.60 6.51 -15.55
C LEU A 64 16.03 6.86 -15.08
N PHE A 65 16.50 8.06 -15.48
CA PHE A 65 17.77 8.57 -15.02
C PHE A 65 17.74 8.76 -13.50
N ASN A 66 18.73 8.20 -12.81
CA ASN A 66 18.90 8.30 -11.36
C ASN A 66 17.64 8.02 -10.49
N LYS A 67 17.17 6.76 -10.51
CA LYS A 67 16.01 6.32 -9.70
C LYS A 67 16.09 6.70 -8.22
N SER A 68 17.29 6.88 -7.67
CA SER A 68 17.49 7.27 -6.26
C SER A 68 16.87 8.62 -5.95
N ILE A 69 17.03 9.61 -6.83
CA ILE A 69 16.47 10.95 -6.64
C ILE A 69 14.93 10.87 -6.62
N TYR A 70 14.35 10.10 -7.53
CA TYR A 70 12.88 9.94 -7.57
C TYR A 70 12.34 9.24 -6.33
N TRP A 71 13.03 8.20 -5.82
CA TRP A 71 12.66 7.58 -4.55
C TRP A 71 12.81 8.54 -3.37
N THR A 72 13.91 9.29 -3.30
CA THR A 72 14.13 10.29 -2.25
C THR A 72 13.02 11.34 -2.25
N ALA A 73 12.73 11.92 -3.41
CA ALA A 73 11.67 12.92 -3.54
C ALA A 73 10.29 12.35 -3.17
N LEU A 74 9.98 11.12 -3.62
CA LEU A 74 8.69 10.48 -3.34
C LEU A 74 8.51 10.19 -1.84
N ILE A 75 9.55 9.66 -1.17
CA ILE A 75 9.50 9.35 0.26
C ILE A 75 9.42 10.64 1.09
N SER A 76 10.18 11.67 0.75
CA SER A 76 10.09 12.98 1.42
C SER A 76 8.73 13.63 1.21
N LEU A 77 8.17 13.57 -0.01
CA LEU A 77 6.83 14.07 -0.30
C LEU A 77 5.76 13.32 0.48
N SER A 78 5.90 12.01 0.63
CA SER A 78 4.93 11.19 1.38
C SER A 78 4.87 11.57 2.85
N SER A 79 6.00 11.94 3.46
CA SER A 79 6.05 12.39 4.86
C SER A 79 5.30 13.71 5.10
N LEU A 80 5.15 14.54 4.06
CA LEU A 80 4.34 15.77 4.12
C LEU A 80 2.83 15.47 4.05
N ILE A 81 2.44 14.33 3.48
CA ILE A 81 1.03 13.99 3.27
C ILE A 81 0.53 13.10 4.40
N HIS A 82 1.17 11.96 4.61
CA HIS A 82 0.82 11.03 5.68
C HIS A 82 1.93 10.02 5.95
N PHE A 83 2.30 9.86 7.21
CA PHE A 83 3.44 9.03 7.63
C PHE A 83 3.28 7.54 7.27
N TYR A 84 2.05 7.00 7.20
CA TYR A 84 1.83 5.62 6.76
C TYR A 84 2.35 5.36 5.34
N PHE A 85 2.14 6.29 4.41
CA PHE A 85 2.70 6.16 3.06
C PHE A 85 4.23 6.19 3.07
N THR A 86 4.83 6.96 3.97
CA THR A 86 6.28 7.00 4.12
C THR A 86 6.84 5.64 4.52
N ILE A 87 6.24 4.99 5.53
CA ILE A 87 6.64 3.64 5.97
C ILE A 87 6.44 2.63 4.84
N MET A 88 5.30 2.67 4.16
CA MET A 88 5.02 1.76 3.04
C MET A 88 6.02 1.95 1.90
N LEU A 89 6.33 3.19 1.51
CA LEU A 89 7.29 3.48 0.45
C LEU A 89 8.72 3.11 0.83
N LEU A 90 9.12 3.31 2.08
CA LEU A 90 10.40 2.81 2.60
C LEU A 90 10.46 1.28 2.51
N GLY A 91 9.43 0.57 2.95
CA GLY A 91 9.34 -0.88 2.83
C GLY A 91 9.45 -1.35 1.38
N MET A 92 8.71 -0.72 0.47
CA MET A 92 8.80 -1.00 -0.97
C MET A 92 10.20 -0.76 -1.51
N PHE A 93 10.81 0.38 -1.19
CA PHE A 93 12.17 0.71 -1.61
C PHE A 93 13.17 -0.35 -1.15
N PHE A 94 13.13 -0.75 0.12
CA PHE A 94 14.02 -1.80 0.65
C PHE A 94 13.82 -3.14 -0.03
N ILE A 95 12.60 -3.58 -0.28
CA ILE A 95 12.32 -4.84 -0.98
C ILE A 95 12.88 -4.81 -2.40
N PHE A 96 12.68 -3.72 -3.14
CA PHE A 96 13.24 -3.56 -4.47
C PHE A 96 14.77 -3.48 -4.44
N LEU A 97 15.35 -2.79 -3.47
CA LEU A 97 16.80 -2.70 -3.30
C LEU A 97 17.41 -4.09 -3.05
N LEU A 98 16.86 -4.86 -2.10
CA LEU A 98 17.31 -6.23 -1.79
C LEU A 98 17.21 -7.16 -3.00
N SER A 99 16.19 -7.00 -3.83
CA SER A 99 16.04 -7.79 -5.06
C SER A 99 17.13 -7.50 -6.10
N LYS A 100 17.75 -6.32 -6.06
CA LYS A 100 18.84 -5.89 -6.95
C LYS A 100 20.20 -6.33 -6.42
N ILE A 101 20.43 -6.34 -5.11
CA ILE A 101 21.70 -6.73 -4.49
C ILE A 101 22.09 -8.16 -4.90
N LYS A 102 21.15 -9.09 -5.02
CA LYS A 102 21.39 -10.47 -5.49
C LYS A 102 21.93 -10.56 -6.92
N LYS A 103 21.96 -9.46 -7.68
CA LYS A 103 22.40 -9.40 -9.09
C LYS A 103 23.73 -8.65 -9.29
N ASN A 104 24.69 -8.72 -8.37
CA ASN A 104 25.95 -7.97 -8.43
C ASN A 104 25.78 -6.44 -8.39
N TYR A 105 24.86 -5.97 -7.58
CA TYR A 105 24.66 -4.53 -7.37
C TYR A 105 25.77 -3.98 -6.46
N ASP A 106 26.28 -2.79 -6.80
CA ASP A 106 27.32 -2.11 -6.03
C ASP A 106 26.80 -1.71 -4.64
N TYR A 107 27.35 -2.32 -3.58
CA TYR A 107 26.96 -2.04 -2.19
C TYR A 107 27.19 -0.58 -1.80
N LYS A 108 28.25 0.06 -2.32
CA LYS A 108 28.55 1.48 -2.05
C LYS A 108 27.42 2.38 -2.58
N LYS A 109 26.94 2.06 -3.78
CA LYS A 109 25.82 2.78 -4.40
C LYS A 109 24.51 2.57 -3.63
N SER A 110 24.25 1.36 -3.15
CA SER A 110 23.08 1.05 -2.32
C SER A 110 23.12 1.81 -0.99
N PHE A 111 24.26 1.82 -0.34
CA PHE A 111 24.45 2.57 0.91
C PHE A 111 24.25 4.08 0.70
N GLY A 112 24.84 4.65 -0.35
CA GLY A 112 24.64 6.05 -0.71
C GLY A 112 23.18 6.41 -0.97
N GLN A 113 22.41 5.50 -1.58
CA GLN A 113 20.96 5.70 -1.78
C GLN A 113 20.20 5.71 -0.46
N ILE A 114 20.45 4.76 0.42
CA ILE A 114 19.82 4.68 1.75
C ILE A 114 20.15 5.95 2.54
N PHE A 115 21.42 6.33 2.57
CA PHE A 115 21.88 7.53 3.27
C PHE A 115 21.18 8.79 2.76
N LEU A 116 21.11 8.98 1.45
CA LEU A 116 20.43 10.11 0.82
C LEU A 116 18.94 10.17 1.20
N ILE A 117 18.24 9.03 1.19
CA ILE A 117 16.83 8.96 1.56
C ILE A 117 16.64 9.32 3.04
N LEU A 118 17.45 8.73 3.93
CA LEU A 118 17.35 9.00 5.36
C LEU A 118 17.64 10.45 5.70
N CYS A 119 18.71 11.05 5.13
CA CYS A 119 19.03 12.46 5.33
C CYS A 119 17.90 13.37 4.84
N SER A 120 17.38 13.13 3.64
CA SER A 120 16.29 13.92 3.08
C SER A 120 15.00 13.78 3.89
N LEU A 121 14.65 12.58 4.33
CA LEU A 121 13.49 12.33 5.16
C LEU A 121 13.62 13.03 6.53
N THR A 122 14.76 12.85 7.21
CA THR A 122 15.01 13.50 8.51
C THR A 122 14.96 15.01 8.38
N PHE A 123 15.57 15.57 7.34
CA PHE A 123 15.50 17.02 7.06
C PHE A 123 14.06 17.48 6.86
N THR A 124 13.28 16.76 6.05
CA THR A 124 11.87 17.09 5.80
C THR A 124 11.07 17.05 7.12
N MET A 125 11.24 15.99 7.92
CA MET A 125 10.56 15.85 9.21
C MET A 125 10.97 16.94 10.21
N PHE A 126 12.23 17.37 10.19
CA PHE A 126 12.70 18.48 11.00
C PHE A 126 12.02 19.80 10.60
N VAL A 127 12.00 20.12 9.31
CA VAL A 127 11.40 21.36 8.79
C VAL A 127 9.89 21.44 9.10
N ILE A 128 9.17 20.32 9.09
CA ILE A 128 7.72 20.29 9.39
C ILE A 128 7.43 20.31 10.90
N GLY A 129 8.46 20.18 11.75
CA GLY A 129 8.30 20.20 13.20
C GLY A 129 7.86 18.85 13.82
N TYR A 130 8.06 17.74 13.15
CA TYR A 130 7.75 16.40 13.69
C TYR A 130 8.43 16.14 15.04
N PHE A 131 9.65 16.65 15.22
CA PHE A 131 10.41 16.47 16.46
C PHE A 131 9.98 17.41 17.60
N ASN A 132 9.06 18.33 17.34
CA ASN A 132 8.53 19.24 18.36
C ASN A 132 7.26 18.68 19.04
N VAL A 133 6.71 17.59 18.52
CA VAL A 133 5.51 16.93 19.11
C VAL A 133 5.97 16.05 20.28
N PRO A 134 5.43 16.21 21.49
CA PRO A 134 5.71 15.33 22.61
C PRO A 134 5.35 13.88 22.27
N PHE A 135 6.26 12.95 22.56
CA PHE A 135 6.07 11.52 22.25
C PHE A 135 4.83 10.93 22.95
N THR A 136 4.47 11.47 24.10
CA THR A 136 3.29 11.07 24.88
C THR A 136 1.95 11.32 24.17
N ASP A 137 1.89 12.34 23.32
CA ASP A 137 0.65 12.71 22.60
C ASP A 137 0.46 11.86 21.34
N ALA A 138 1.52 11.21 20.88
CA ALA A 138 1.49 10.31 19.71
C ALA A 138 1.00 8.88 20.04
N LEU A 139 0.84 8.54 21.32
CA LEU A 139 0.53 7.18 21.78
C LEU A 139 -0.97 6.81 21.75
N ALA A 140 -1.84 7.72 21.36
CA ALA A 140 -3.28 7.47 21.35
C ALA A 140 -3.72 6.67 20.12
N TYR A 141 -4.16 5.42 20.31
CA TYR A 141 -4.92 4.61 19.35
C TYR A 141 -4.17 4.12 18.09
N GLY A 142 -3.04 3.44 18.28
CA GLY A 142 -2.26 2.91 17.18
C GLY A 142 -2.55 1.47 16.78
N TYR A 143 -1.47 0.76 16.57
CA TYR A 143 -1.41 -0.62 16.10
C TYR A 143 -2.22 -1.58 17.01
N GLY A 144 -3.07 -2.38 16.42
CA GLY A 144 -3.98 -3.30 17.14
C GLY A 144 -5.41 -2.78 17.28
N ASN A 145 -5.65 -1.47 17.17
CA ASN A 145 -7.01 -0.90 17.18
C ASN A 145 -7.55 -0.73 15.74
N PHE A 146 -6.66 -0.45 14.78
CA PHE A 146 -6.98 -0.30 13.36
C PHE A 146 -6.45 -1.50 12.57
N ALA A 147 -7.00 -2.69 12.84
CA ALA A 147 -6.61 -3.91 12.17
C ALA A 147 -7.47 -4.17 10.94
N LEU A 148 -6.88 -4.81 9.92
CA LEU A 148 -7.62 -5.34 8.78
C LEU A 148 -8.50 -6.50 9.25
N ASP A 149 -9.80 -6.41 9.02
CA ASP A 149 -10.69 -7.56 9.12
C ASP A 149 -10.59 -8.37 7.81
N ILE A 150 -10.24 -9.65 7.91
CA ILE A 150 -10.04 -10.50 6.73
C ILE A 150 -11.29 -10.57 5.87
N SER A 151 -12.48 -10.56 6.47
CA SER A 151 -13.74 -10.59 5.75
C SER A 151 -14.03 -9.28 5.00
N SER A 152 -13.35 -8.17 5.37
CA SER A 152 -13.59 -6.87 4.75
C SER A 152 -13.23 -6.82 3.27
N ILE A 153 -12.34 -7.71 2.81
CA ILE A 153 -11.99 -7.86 1.39
C ILE A 153 -13.24 -8.22 0.56
N PHE A 154 -14.17 -8.96 1.15
CA PHE A 154 -15.42 -9.42 0.53
C PHE A 154 -16.65 -8.65 1.03
N SER A 155 -16.55 -7.93 2.13
CA SER A 155 -17.68 -7.20 2.72
C SER A 155 -17.88 -5.85 2.05
N GLN A 156 -19.05 -5.63 1.48
CA GLN A 156 -19.40 -4.36 0.86
C GLN A 156 -19.89 -3.28 1.85
N SER A 157 -20.06 -3.62 3.12
CA SER A 157 -20.59 -2.68 4.11
C SER A 157 -19.57 -1.60 4.42
N SER A 158 -19.82 -0.39 3.96
CA SER A 158 -19.15 0.81 4.47
C SER A 158 -20.16 1.75 5.06
N SER A 159 -19.89 2.27 6.25
CA SER A 159 -20.63 3.40 6.79
C SER A 159 -19.82 4.67 6.52
N THR A 160 -20.34 5.56 5.72
CA THR A 160 -19.75 6.88 5.49
C THR A 160 -20.52 7.94 6.27
N VAL A 161 -19.97 9.15 6.41
CA VAL A 161 -20.69 10.31 6.98
C VAL A 161 -21.98 10.60 6.20
N ALA A 162 -22.01 10.25 4.91
CA ALA A 162 -23.17 10.40 4.04
C ALA A 162 -24.18 9.23 4.15
N GLY A 163 -23.92 8.22 4.99
CA GLY A 163 -24.77 7.03 5.15
C GLY A 163 -24.10 5.74 4.71
N LYS A 164 -24.87 4.65 4.65
CA LYS A 164 -24.37 3.35 4.17
C LYS A 164 -24.33 3.33 2.65
N ILE A 165 -23.17 3.05 2.08
CA ILE A 165 -23.02 2.81 0.64
C ILE A 165 -23.05 1.30 0.40
N ASN A 166 -24.00 0.85 -0.42
CA ASN A 166 -24.06 -0.52 -0.91
C ASN A 166 -23.29 -0.61 -2.23
N TRP A 167 -22.09 -1.15 -2.18
CA TRP A 167 -21.22 -1.30 -3.34
C TRP A 167 -21.60 -2.44 -4.28
N SER A 168 -22.44 -3.36 -3.82
CA SER A 168 -22.90 -4.52 -4.60
C SER A 168 -24.28 -4.95 -4.13
N LEU A 169 -25.11 -5.39 -5.07
CA LEU A 169 -26.39 -6.04 -4.78
C LEU A 169 -26.23 -7.55 -4.61
N VAL A 170 -25.11 -8.12 -5.03
CA VAL A 170 -24.85 -9.57 -5.06
C VAL A 170 -24.16 -10.06 -3.80
N ILE A 171 -23.23 -9.29 -3.26
CA ILE A 171 -22.47 -9.66 -2.07
C ILE A 171 -23.22 -9.16 -0.82
N PRO A 172 -23.55 -10.04 0.13
CA PRO A 172 -24.23 -9.65 1.35
C PRO A 172 -23.34 -8.75 2.22
N ASN A 173 -23.97 -7.87 2.98
CA ASN A 173 -23.28 -7.09 4.00
C ASN A 173 -22.85 -8.01 5.13
N THR A 174 -21.57 -8.08 5.40
CA THR A 174 -21.02 -8.76 6.57
C THR A 174 -20.58 -7.74 7.60
N LYS A 175 -20.64 -8.11 8.87
CA LYS A 175 -20.12 -7.27 9.95
C LYS A 175 -18.59 -7.21 9.81
N ILE A 176 -18.04 -6.00 9.90
CA ILE A 176 -16.60 -5.75 9.94
C ILE A 176 -16.26 -4.95 11.19
N LEU A 177 -14.98 -4.95 11.58
CA LEU A 177 -14.50 -4.34 12.83
C LEU A 177 -14.83 -2.84 12.95
N GLY A 178 -14.81 -2.10 11.84
CA GLY A 178 -15.11 -0.68 11.81
C GLY A 178 -14.81 -0.08 10.43
N GLN A 179 -14.95 1.24 10.32
CA GLN A 179 -14.75 1.96 9.05
C GLN A 179 -13.30 1.88 8.56
N GLU A 180 -12.34 1.90 9.46
CA GLU A 180 -10.90 1.80 9.16
C GLU A 180 -10.53 0.44 8.55
N SER A 181 -11.26 -0.63 8.91
CA SER A 181 -11.08 -1.97 8.40
C SER A 181 -11.65 -2.18 7.00
N PHE A 182 -12.29 -1.18 6.40
CA PHE A 182 -12.91 -1.32 5.08
C PHE A 182 -11.87 -1.49 3.97
N ALA A 183 -11.82 -2.68 3.39
CA ALA A 183 -10.88 -3.06 2.33
C ALA A 183 -11.56 -3.78 1.14
N TYR A 184 -12.84 -3.53 0.94
CA TYR A 184 -13.62 -4.17 -0.12
C TYR A 184 -13.01 -3.94 -1.50
N LEU A 185 -12.64 -5.03 -2.19
CA LEU A 185 -11.98 -4.95 -3.50
C LEU A 185 -12.92 -4.55 -4.65
N GLY A 186 -14.23 -4.58 -4.42
CA GLY A 186 -15.21 -4.50 -5.48
C GLY A 186 -15.37 -5.82 -6.24
N LEU A 187 -16.52 -6.04 -6.88
CA LEU A 187 -16.78 -7.26 -7.66
C LEU A 187 -15.70 -7.51 -8.72
N GLY A 188 -15.32 -6.47 -9.46
CA GLY A 188 -14.25 -6.55 -10.46
C GLY A 188 -12.90 -6.93 -9.87
N GLY A 189 -12.55 -6.39 -8.69
CA GLY A 189 -11.31 -6.73 -7.98
C GLY A 189 -11.30 -8.17 -7.48
N ILE A 190 -12.41 -8.65 -6.94
CA ILE A 190 -12.57 -10.05 -6.53
C ILE A 190 -12.43 -10.98 -7.73
N PHE A 191 -13.10 -10.65 -8.85
CA PHE A 191 -13.00 -11.44 -10.08
C PHE A 191 -11.55 -11.50 -10.60
N LEU A 192 -10.86 -10.36 -10.65
CA LEU A 192 -9.45 -10.30 -11.03
C LEU A 192 -8.55 -11.11 -10.08
N LEU A 193 -8.81 -11.05 -8.78
CA LEU A 193 -8.05 -11.82 -7.78
C LEU A 193 -8.20 -13.33 -8.04
N VAL A 194 -9.44 -13.80 -8.22
CA VAL A 194 -9.71 -15.21 -8.53
C VAL A 194 -9.03 -15.62 -9.84
N PHE A 195 -9.15 -14.79 -10.88
CA PHE A 195 -8.51 -15.03 -12.18
C PHE A 195 -6.98 -15.11 -12.07
N LEU A 196 -6.36 -14.21 -11.29
CA LEU A 196 -4.92 -14.24 -11.03
C LEU A 196 -4.50 -15.49 -10.27
N ILE A 197 -5.29 -15.96 -9.29
CA ILE A 197 -5.02 -17.20 -8.56
C ILE A 197 -5.07 -18.39 -9.51
N VAL A 198 -6.08 -18.48 -10.39
CA VAL A 198 -6.19 -19.54 -11.40
C VAL A 198 -4.98 -19.53 -12.34
N ILE A 199 -4.59 -18.36 -12.87
CA ILE A 199 -3.40 -18.23 -13.73
C ILE A 199 -2.13 -18.65 -12.97
N PHE A 200 -2.00 -18.24 -11.72
CA PHE A 200 -0.84 -18.58 -10.89
C PHE A 200 -0.73 -20.11 -10.70
N ILE A 201 -1.83 -20.78 -10.34
CA ILE A 201 -1.87 -22.23 -10.16
C ILE A 201 -1.55 -22.94 -11.48
N SER A 202 -2.18 -22.52 -12.59
CA SER A 202 -1.99 -23.12 -13.92
C SER A 202 -0.56 -22.93 -14.46
N ASN A 203 0.12 -21.86 -14.08
CA ASN A 203 1.44 -21.50 -14.59
C ASN A 203 2.51 -21.43 -13.48
N TYR A 204 2.33 -22.15 -12.39
CA TYR A 204 3.17 -22.11 -11.19
C TYR A 204 4.68 -22.19 -11.50
N ASN A 205 5.07 -23.12 -12.39
CA ASN A 205 6.46 -23.29 -12.79
C ASN A 205 7.07 -22.04 -13.46
N ILE A 206 6.27 -21.30 -14.23
CA ILE A 206 6.73 -20.07 -14.91
C ILE A 206 6.92 -18.96 -13.87
N PHE A 207 6.02 -18.84 -12.91
CA PHE A 207 6.13 -17.83 -11.85
C PHE A 207 7.31 -18.05 -10.93
N ILE A 208 7.58 -19.30 -10.51
CA ILE A 208 8.75 -19.62 -9.66
C ILE A 208 10.06 -19.38 -10.39
N LYS A 209 10.16 -19.76 -11.67
CA LYS A 209 11.36 -19.53 -12.48
C LYS A 209 11.60 -18.03 -12.71
N ASN A 210 10.56 -17.21 -12.78
CA ASN A 210 10.66 -15.79 -13.07
C ASN A 210 10.81 -14.95 -11.79
N LYS A 211 12.04 -14.86 -11.28
CA LYS A 211 12.39 -14.10 -10.07
C LYS A 211 12.00 -12.61 -10.12
N LYS A 212 11.55 -12.10 -11.26
CA LYS A 212 11.10 -10.71 -11.43
C LYS A 212 9.85 -10.42 -10.60
N PHE A 213 8.99 -11.41 -10.35
CA PHE A 213 7.74 -11.23 -9.60
C PHE A 213 7.93 -11.30 -8.07
N VAL A 214 9.06 -11.83 -7.60
CA VAL A 214 9.33 -12.02 -6.16
C VAL A 214 9.18 -10.73 -5.34
N PRO A 215 9.75 -9.57 -5.73
CA PRO A 215 9.61 -8.36 -4.92
C PRO A 215 8.16 -7.89 -4.82
N TYR A 216 7.36 -8.01 -5.87
CA TYR A 216 5.94 -7.65 -5.85
C TYR A 216 5.14 -8.55 -4.90
N PHE A 217 5.39 -9.85 -4.93
CA PHE A 217 4.78 -10.80 -4.03
C PHE A 217 5.15 -10.51 -2.56
N LEU A 218 6.43 -10.22 -2.29
CA LEU A 218 6.90 -9.86 -0.95
C LEU A 218 6.25 -8.57 -0.44
N ILE A 219 6.06 -7.56 -1.29
CA ILE A 219 5.37 -6.32 -0.92
C ILE A 219 3.94 -6.63 -0.48
N ILE A 220 3.19 -7.40 -1.28
CA ILE A 220 1.81 -7.78 -0.95
C ILE A 220 1.78 -8.56 0.36
N LEU A 221 2.63 -9.57 0.52
CA LEU A 221 2.68 -10.42 1.70
C LEU A 221 2.99 -9.61 2.97
N ILE A 222 4.07 -8.82 2.96
CA ILE A 222 4.51 -8.05 4.13
C ILE A 222 3.45 -7.01 4.50
N PHE A 223 2.90 -6.28 3.52
CA PHE A 223 1.88 -5.27 3.82
C PHE A 223 0.57 -5.90 4.30
N SER A 224 0.20 -7.08 3.81
CA SER A 224 -0.96 -7.82 4.32
C SER A 224 -0.75 -8.26 5.77
N ILE A 225 0.43 -8.77 6.12
CA ILE A 225 0.76 -9.16 7.49
C ILE A 225 0.72 -7.94 8.42
N VAL A 226 1.31 -6.82 8.02
CA VAL A 226 1.28 -5.58 8.82
C VAL A 226 -0.15 -5.07 8.98
N ALA A 227 -0.99 -5.14 7.94
CA ALA A 227 -2.38 -4.69 8.00
C ALA A 227 -3.25 -5.56 8.92
N LEU A 228 -2.96 -6.85 9.05
CA LEU A 228 -3.64 -7.74 10.00
C LEU A 228 -3.39 -7.37 11.47
N SER A 229 -2.28 -6.66 11.74
CA SER A 229 -1.91 -6.24 13.09
C SER A 229 -1.63 -7.43 14.04
N ASN A 230 -1.55 -7.16 15.34
CA ASN A 230 -1.41 -8.16 16.40
C ASN A 230 -2.75 -8.76 16.87
N LYS A 231 -3.87 -8.26 16.34
CA LYS A 231 -5.22 -8.75 16.61
C LYS A 231 -5.90 -9.10 15.30
N ILE A 232 -6.00 -10.39 15.00
CA ILE A 232 -6.61 -10.85 13.74
C ILE A 232 -8.12 -10.90 13.91
N HIS A 233 -8.84 -10.25 13.00
CA HIS A 233 -10.28 -10.14 12.99
C HIS A 233 -10.91 -10.84 11.78
N LEU A 234 -12.06 -11.44 12.00
CA LEU A 234 -12.89 -12.07 10.97
C LEU A 234 -14.37 -11.83 11.30
N PHE A 235 -15.14 -11.32 10.36
CA PHE A 235 -16.55 -10.95 10.52
C PHE A 235 -16.82 -10.05 11.74
N GLY A 236 -15.94 -9.09 11.99
CA GLY A 236 -16.03 -8.15 13.09
C GLY A 236 -15.72 -8.74 14.48
N SER A 237 -15.26 -9.98 14.54
CA SER A 237 -14.88 -10.67 15.79
C SER A 237 -13.38 -10.93 15.81
N GLN A 238 -12.74 -10.75 16.95
CA GLN A 238 -11.34 -11.12 17.13
C GLN A 238 -11.24 -12.63 17.25
N ILE A 239 -10.46 -13.26 16.35
CA ILE A 239 -10.22 -14.71 16.36
C ILE A 239 -8.88 -15.10 16.98
N PHE A 240 -7.90 -14.19 16.90
CA PHE A 240 -6.57 -14.43 17.44
C PHE A 240 -5.93 -13.12 17.88
N SER A 241 -5.12 -13.16 18.94
CA SER A 241 -4.27 -12.05 19.36
C SER A 241 -2.94 -12.57 19.90
N PHE A 242 -1.89 -11.81 19.71
CA PHE A 242 -0.59 -12.05 20.31
C PHE A 242 -0.07 -10.76 20.93
N GLU A 243 0.64 -10.89 22.05
CA GLU A 243 1.25 -9.76 22.72
C GLU A 243 2.56 -9.40 22.03
N LEU A 244 2.71 -8.13 21.69
CA LEU A 244 3.98 -7.59 21.20
C LEU A 244 4.84 -7.17 22.39
N PRO A 245 6.18 -7.35 22.31
CA PRO A 245 7.09 -6.77 23.28
C PRO A 245 6.87 -5.25 23.42
N ASN A 246 6.90 -4.72 24.65
CA ASN A 246 6.66 -3.31 24.94
C ASN A 246 7.54 -2.35 24.11
N ILE A 247 8.76 -2.78 23.75
CA ILE A 247 9.68 -2.01 22.88
C ILE A 247 9.07 -1.79 21.49
N ILE A 248 8.29 -2.73 20.97
CA ILE A 248 7.64 -2.63 19.66
C ILE A 248 6.26 -1.99 19.82
N TYR A 249 5.55 -2.31 20.89
CA TYR A 249 4.19 -1.83 21.12
C TYR A 249 4.16 -0.32 21.38
N GLY A 250 5.10 0.20 22.18
CA GLY A 250 5.16 1.62 22.51
C GLY A 250 5.25 2.56 21.28
N PRO A 251 6.12 2.33 20.30
CA PRO A 251 6.17 3.12 19.07
C PRO A 251 5.01 2.91 18.10
N LEU A 252 4.27 1.81 18.22
CA LEU A 252 3.18 1.42 17.31
C LEU A 252 1.79 1.62 17.91
N SER A 253 1.69 1.78 19.22
CA SER A 253 0.44 2.07 19.93
C SER A 253 0.14 3.57 19.96
#